data_9bccb27c3335c55ef66de34f1f969a8e
#
_entry.id   9bccb27c3335c55ef66de34f1f969a8e
#
_cell.length_a   1.000
_cell.length_b   1.000
_cell.length_c   1.000
_cell.angle_alpha   90.00
_cell.angle_beta   90.00
_cell.angle_gamma   90.00
#
_symmetry.space_group_name_H-M   'P 1'
#
loop_
_entity.id
_entity.type
_entity.pdbx_description
1 polymer ?
#
loop_
_entity_poly.entity_id
_entity_poly.type
_entity_poly.pdbx_seq_one_letter_code
_entity_poly.pdbx_strand_id
1 'polypeptide(L)'
;KNSVIEKSTGDYIFHIDADEYPHEVLLQQLKQILEMNDVDLVWIPRVNTVEGFTQNDVARYGWRMTEKGWVNYPDYQARVFRNHKDIRWTRPLHEHIVGCKTYSHLPPHEELSLYHPKTRKKQIQQNKFYQENFSKELNVRRG
;
A
#
# COMPACT_ATOMS: atom_id res chain seq x y z
N LYS A 1 11.37 -0.09 10.09
CA LYS A 1 11.47 -0.12 8.61
C LYS A 1 12.84 0.33 8.10
N ASN A 2 13.42 1.40 8.66
CA ASN A 2 14.73 1.86 8.21
C ASN A 2 15.85 0.84 8.46
N SER A 3 15.74 0.00 9.47
CA SER A 3 16.73 -1.05 9.71
C SER A 3 16.73 -2.09 8.57
N VAL A 4 15.59 -2.33 7.94
CA VAL A 4 15.50 -3.21 6.76
C VAL A 4 16.21 -2.55 5.57
N ILE A 5 16.03 -1.23 5.40
CA ILE A 5 16.72 -0.48 4.36
C ILE A 5 18.24 -0.58 4.53
N GLU A 6 18.73 -0.37 5.74
CA GLU A 6 20.17 -0.41 6.03
C GLU A 6 20.79 -1.76 5.74
N LYS A 7 20.04 -2.85 5.90
CA LYS A 7 20.51 -4.22 5.63
C LYS A 7 20.35 -4.65 4.19
N SER A 8 19.62 -3.89 3.37
CA SER A 8 19.37 -4.23 1.98
C SER A 8 20.56 -3.88 1.09
N THR A 9 20.89 -4.76 0.15
CA THR A 9 22.05 -4.63 -0.73
C THR A 9 21.68 -4.47 -2.22
N GLY A 10 20.40 -4.65 -2.60
CA GLY A 10 19.96 -4.48 -3.97
C GLY A 10 19.82 -3.03 -4.39
N ASP A 11 19.62 -2.79 -5.68
CA ASP A 11 19.43 -1.44 -6.24
C ASP A 11 18.08 -0.84 -5.88
N TYR A 12 17.07 -1.68 -5.66
CA TYR A 12 15.73 -1.32 -5.24
C TYR A 12 15.30 -2.14 -4.06
N ILE A 13 14.37 -1.58 -3.28
CA ILE A 13 13.76 -2.26 -2.14
C ILE A 13 12.28 -2.38 -2.42
N PHE A 14 11.75 -3.60 -2.34
CA PHE A 14 10.32 -3.87 -2.41
C PHE A 14 9.82 -4.17 -1.00
N HIS A 15 9.11 -3.20 -0.42
CA HIS A 15 8.54 -3.34 0.91
C HIS A 15 7.12 -3.91 0.83
N ILE A 16 6.88 -5.01 1.53
CA ILE A 16 5.56 -5.64 1.62
C ILE A 16 5.22 -5.79 3.10
N ASP A 17 4.02 -5.38 3.50
CA ASP A 17 3.55 -5.57 4.87
C ASP A 17 3.22 -7.06 5.10
N ALA A 18 3.22 -7.49 6.37
CA ALA A 18 3.02 -8.90 6.71
C ALA A 18 1.68 -9.48 6.25
N ASP A 19 0.67 -8.64 6.08
CA ASP A 19 -0.67 -9.03 5.65
C ASP A 19 -0.94 -8.73 4.17
N GLU A 20 0.11 -8.46 3.40
CA GLU A 20 0.04 -8.23 1.97
C GLU A 20 0.79 -9.31 1.20
N TYR A 21 0.37 -9.59 -0.03
CA TYR A 21 1.14 -10.41 -0.96
C TYR A 21 0.94 -9.92 -2.39
N PRO A 22 1.99 -9.99 -3.22
CA PRO A 22 1.91 -9.51 -4.60
C PRO A 22 1.31 -10.56 -5.52
N HIS A 23 0.65 -10.10 -6.58
CA HIS A 23 0.26 -10.98 -7.67
C HIS A 23 1.51 -11.60 -8.31
N GLU A 24 1.41 -12.84 -8.74
CA GLU A 24 2.52 -13.57 -9.35
C GLU A 24 3.12 -12.84 -10.56
N VAL A 25 2.28 -12.29 -11.42
CA VAL A 25 2.71 -11.55 -12.60
C VAL A 25 3.51 -10.30 -12.21
N LEU A 26 3.11 -9.60 -11.15
CA LEU A 26 3.85 -8.45 -10.65
C LEU A 26 5.28 -8.86 -10.28
N LEU A 27 5.45 -9.95 -9.55
CA LEU A 27 6.78 -10.45 -9.17
C LEU A 27 7.63 -10.80 -10.39
N GLN A 28 7.02 -11.44 -11.38
CA GLN A 28 7.73 -11.86 -12.60
C GLN A 28 8.20 -10.68 -13.43
N GLN A 29 7.44 -9.58 -13.44
CA GLN A 29 7.71 -8.44 -14.31
C GLN A 29 8.35 -7.25 -13.61
N LEU A 30 8.48 -7.26 -12.30
CA LEU A 30 8.92 -6.10 -11.54
C LEU A 30 10.31 -5.62 -11.98
N LYS A 31 11.25 -6.53 -12.16
CA LYS A 31 12.60 -6.17 -12.60
C LYS A 31 12.59 -5.42 -13.93
N GLN A 32 11.84 -5.94 -14.90
CA GLN A 32 11.71 -5.31 -16.21
C GLN A 32 11.03 -3.95 -16.12
N ILE A 33 10.00 -3.84 -15.28
CA ILE A 33 9.29 -2.58 -15.05
C ILE A 33 10.28 -1.52 -14.52
N LEU A 34 11.11 -1.87 -13.57
CA LEU A 34 12.09 -0.95 -12.99
C LEU A 34 13.17 -0.55 -13.98
N GLU A 35 13.62 -1.49 -14.82
CA GLU A 35 14.58 -1.21 -15.88
C GLU A 35 14.04 -0.21 -16.91
N MET A 36 12.75 -0.29 -17.21
CA MET A 36 12.10 0.57 -18.19
C MET A 36 11.74 1.95 -17.65
N ASN A 37 11.53 2.09 -16.36
CA ASN A 37 10.99 3.33 -15.78
C ASN A 37 11.99 4.16 -14.97
N ASP A 38 13.15 3.71 -14.69
CA ASP A 38 14.24 4.43 -14.00
C ASP A 38 13.78 5.57 -13.07
N VAL A 39 12.91 5.23 -12.10
CA VAL A 39 12.35 6.17 -11.13
C VAL A 39 12.77 5.80 -9.72
N ASP A 40 12.69 6.76 -8.80
CA ASP A 40 13.03 6.54 -7.40
C ASP A 40 11.97 5.77 -6.64
N LEU A 41 10.71 5.89 -7.04
CA LEU A 41 9.57 5.33 -6.31
C LEU A 41 8.52 4.82 -7.27
N VAL A 42 7.98 3.62 -6.99
CA VAL A 42 6.87 3.06 -7.75
C VAL A 42 5.70 2.82 -6.80
N TRP A 43 4.56 3.40 -7.17
CA TRP A 43 3.28 3.19 -6.49
C TRP A 43 2.59 1.98 -7.11
N ILE A 44 2.19 1.04 -6.24
CA ILE A 44 1.56 -0.21 -6.66
C ILE A 44 0.11 -0.21 -6.20
N PRO A 45 -0.85 -0.52 -7.08
CA PRO A 45 -2.26 -0.61 -6.68
C PRO A 45 -2.44 -1.79 -5.73
N ARG A 46 -3.30 -1.61 -4.73
CA ARG A 46 -3.59 -2.64 -3.74
C ARG A 46 -5.06 -3.03 -3.78
N VAL A 47 -5.31 -4.33 -3.82
CA VAL A 47 -6.65 -4.91 -3.74
C VAL A 47 -6.97 -5.18 -2.28
N ASN A 48 -7.87 -4.41 -1.72
CA ASN A 48 -8.36 -4.63 -0.35
C ASN A 48 -9.66 -5.43 -0.41
N THR A 49 -9.68 -6.55 0.27
CA THR A 49 -10.89 -7.36 0.46
C THR A 49 -11.14 -7.50 1.95
N VAL A 50 -12.42 -7.41 2.34
CA VAL A 50 -12.82 -7.56 3.74
C VAL A 50 -13.87 -8.67 3.81
N GLU A 51 -13.48 -9.81 4.35
CA GLU A 51 -14.37 -10.96 4.47
C GLU A 51 -15.61 -10.58 5.28
N GLY A 52 -16.80 -10.88 4.74
CA GLY A 52 -18.05 -10.59 5.39
C GLY A 52 -18.51 -9.13 5.32
N PHE A 53 -17.76 -8.24 4.65
CA PHE A 53 -18.19 -6.86 4.46
C PHE A 53 -19.37 -6.80 3.49
N THR A 54 -20.38 -6.01 3.87
CA THR A 54 -21.59 -5.82 3.05
C THR A 54 -21.62 -4.42 2.44
N GLN A 55 -22.58 -4.20 1.51
CA GLN A 55 -22.79 -2.86 0.96
C GLN A 55 -23.18 -1.84 2.04
N ASN A 56 -23.89 -2.29 3.09
CA ASN A 56 -24.20 -1.42 4.21
C ASN A 56 -22.96 -0.99 4.99
N ASP A 57 -21.99 -1.90 5.16
CA ASP A 57 -20.73 -1.57 5.81
C ASP A 57 -19.94 -0.56 4.98
N VAL A 58 -19.90 -0.73 3.67
CA VAL A 58 -19.23 0.19 2.75
C VAL A 58 -19.85 1.59 2.84
N ALA A 59 -21.17 1.67 2.80
CA ALA A 59 -21.89 2.93 2.93
C ALA A 59 -21.63 3.61 4.28
N ARG A 60 -21.59 2.82 5.34
CA ARG A 60 -21.35 3.32 6.71
C ARG A 60 -20.01 4.03 6.85
N TYR A 61 -18.96 3.51 6.17
CA TYR A 61 -17.64 4.10 6.21
C TYR A 61 -17.36 5.08 5.07
N GLY A 62 -18.32 5.27 4.16
CA GLY A 62 -18.13 6.13 3.01
C GLY A 62 -17.16 5.57 1.97
N TRP A 63 -17.00 4.27 1.91
CA TRP A 63 -16.08 3.60 0.99
C TRP A 63 -16.81 3.16 -0.29
N ARG A 64 -16.03 2.74 -1.28
CA ARG A 64 -16.53 2.16 -2.53
C ARG A 64 -16.19 0.68 -2.57
N MET A 65 -17.03 -0.09 -3.25
CA MET A 65 -16.79 -1.52 -3.47
C MET A 65 -17.03 -1.83 -4.95
N THR A 66 -16.09 -2.53 -5.57
CA THR A 66 -16.21 -2.97 -6.95
C THR A 66 -17.09 -4.23 -7.03
N GLU A 67 -17.47 -4.63 -8.26
CA GLU A 67 -18.21 -5.88 -8.50
C GLU A 67 -17.48 -7.11 -7.99
N LYS A 68 -16.14 -7.06 -7.96
CA LYS A 68 -15.31 -8.15 -7.45
C LYS A 68 -15.19 -8.15 -5.92
N GLY A 69 -15.83 -7.19 -5.23
CA GLY A 69 -15.74 -7.06 -3.79
C GLY A 69 -14.50 -6.33 -3.28
N TRP A 70 -13.79 -5.60 -4.13
CA TRP A 70 -12.62 -4.84 -3.76
C TRP A 70 -13.02 -3.47 -3.21
N VAL A 71 -12.46 -3.12 -2.06
CA VAL A 71 -12.77 -1.88 -1.37
C VAL A 71 -11.81 -0.78 -1.80
N ASN A 72 -12.35 0.34 -2.30
CA ASN A 72 -11.59 1.53 -2.68
C ASN A 72 -10.44 1.28 -3.67
N TYR A 73 -10.62 0.34 -4.60
CA TYR A 73 -9.60 0.06 -5.62
C TYR A 73 -9.58 1.14 -6.72
N PRO A 74 -8.41 1.57 -7.19
CA PRO A 74 -7.07 1.19 -6.77
C PRO A 74 -6.63 1.96 -5.52
N ASP A 75 -6.10 1.24 -4.56
CA ASP A 75 -5.54 1.82 -3.34
C ASP A 75 -4.02 1.81 -3.46
N TYR A 76 -3.46 2.83 -4.09
CA TYR A 76 -2.04 2.89 -4.38
C TYR A 76 -1.17 2.98 -3.14
N GLN A 77 -0.13 2.17 -3.11
CA GLN A 77 0.84 2.10 -2.03
C GLN A 77 2.24 2.31 -2.57
N ALA A 78 3.03 3.16 -1.90
CA ALA A 78 4.44 3.37 -2.24
C ALA A 78 5.23 2.18 -1.70
N ARG A 79 5.55 1.21 -2.54
CA ARG A 79 6.12 -0.06 -2.11
C ARG A 79 7.47 -0.40 -2.70
N VAL A 80 7.86 0.19 -3.82
CA VAL A 80 9.17 -0.04 -4.42
C VAL A 80 9.91 1.29 -4.50
N PHE A 81 11.10 1.33 -3.95
CA PHE A 81 11.89 2.55 -3.93
C PHE A 81 13.38 2.22 -4.12
N ARG A 82 14.09 3.19 -4.70
CA ARG A 82 15.52 3.05 -4.96
C ARG A 82 16.28 2.95 -3.66
N ASN A 83 17.25 2.03 -3.60
CA ASN A 83 18.11 1.87 -2.42
C ASN A 83 19.18 2.95 -2.44
N HIS A 84 18.83 4.12 -1.95
CA HIS A 84 19.70 5.28 -1.87
C HIS A 84 19.69 5.84 -0.46
N LYS A 85 20.84 6.35 -0.01
CA LYS A 85 20.99 6.82 1.39
C LYS A 85 20.01 7.93 1.80
N ASP A 86 19.53 8.72 0.83
CA ASP A 86 18.62 9.83 1.09
C ASP A 86 17.14 9.44 1.08
N ILE A 87 16.84 8.19 0.69
CA ILE A 87 15.46 7.68 0.63
C ILE A 87 15.19 6.88 1.89
N ARG A 88 14.24 7.35 2.69
CA ARG A 88 13.96 6.79 4.02
C ARG A 88 12.47 6.91 4.35
N TRP A 89 12.02 6.03 5.25
CA TRP A 89 10.71 6.13 5.87
C TRP A 89 10.71 7.26 6.90
N THR A 90 9.59 7.94 7.04
CA THR A 90 9.39 8.97 8.04
C THR A 90 8.01 8.83 8.69
N ARG A 91 7.90 9.26 9.94
CA ARG A 91 6.71 9.25 10.82
C ARG A 91 6.31 7.85 11.27
N PRO A 92 5.94 7.69 12.55
CA PRO A 92 5.47 6.41 13.08
C PRO A 92 4.04 6.06 12.67
N LEU A 93 3.21 7.07 12.34
CA LEU A 93 1.84 6.90 11.85
C LEU A 93 1.73 7.55 10.48
N HIS A 94 1.02 6.91 9.55
CA HIS A 94 0.94 7.35 8.15
C HIS A 94 2.35 7.52 7.56
N GLU A 95 3.16 6.49 7.76
CA GLU A 95 4.53 6.48 7.26
C GLU A 95 4.57 6.69 5.76
N HIS A 96 5.50 7.52 5.30
CA HIS A 96 5.74 7.71 3.88
C HIS A 96 7.24 7.81 3.62
N ILE A 97 7.62 7.61 2.38
CA ILE A 97 9.01 7.64 1.93
C ILE A 97 9.36 9.06 1.53
N VAL A 98 10.48 9.54 2.03
CA VAL A 98 11.04 10.85 1.67
C VAL A 98 12.31 10.69 0.87
N GLY A 99 12.72 11.74 0.17
CA GLY A 99 13.96 11.76 -0.61
C GLY A 99 13.82 11.34 -2.06
N CYS A 100 12.65 10.87 -2.48
CA CYS A 100 12.41 10.50 -3.87
C CYS A 100 12.16 11.75 -4.71
N LYS A 101 12.83 11.83 -5.86
CA LYS A 101 12.69 12.93 -6.82
C LYS A 101 11.80 12.57 -8.01
N THR A 102 11.73 11.30 -8.34
CA THR A 102 10.94 10.78 -9.45
C THR A 102 10.08 9.63 -8.98
N TYR A 103 8.90 9.47 -9.58
CA TYR A 103 7.98 8.40 -9.21
C TYR A 103 7.11 7.99 -10.39
N SER A 104 6.54 6.80 -10.29
CA SER A 104 5.63 6.24 -11.27
C SER A 104 4.51 5.48 -10.56
N HIS A 105 3.35 5.40 -11.19
CA HIS A 105 2.24 4.56 -10.74
C HIS A 105 2.05 3.44 -11.75
N LEU A 106 1.96 2.20 -11.28
CA LEU A 106 1.59 1.10 -12.16
C LEU A 106 0.12 1.25 -12.56
N PRO A 107 -0.25 0.79 -13.78
CA PRO A 107 -1.66 0.80 -14.19
C PRO A 107 -2.52 0.00 -13.21
N PRO A 108 -3.81 0.37 -13.03
CA PRO A 108 -4.69 -0.32 -12.08
C PRO A 108 -5.21 -1.64 -12.65
N HIS A 109 -4.33 -2.60 -12.82
CA HIS A 109 -4.63 -3.96 -13.25
C HIS A 109 -4.36 -4.93 -12.10
N GLU A 110 -5.24 -5.92 -11.93
CA GLU A 110 -5.10 -6.93 -10.89
C GLU A 110 -3.71 -7.59 -10.93
N GLU A 111 -3.23 -7.89 -12.11
CA GLU A 111 -1.94 -8.57 -12.33
C GLU A 111 -0.73 -7.77 -11.82
N LEU A 112 -0.88 -6.47 -11.67
CA LEU A 112 0.17 -5.57 -11.18
C LEU A 112 -0.13 -5.06 -9.78
N SER A 113 -0.94 -5.77 -9.02
CA SER A 113 -1.44 -5.33 -7.73
C SER A 113 -0.90 -6.16 -6.58
N LEU A 114 -1.00 -5.58 -5.37
CA LEU A 114 -0.85 -6.28 -4.11
C LEU A 114 -2.23 -6.74 -3.64
N TYR A 115 -2.28 -7.85 -2.92
CA TYR A 115 -3.49 -8.31 -2.24
C TYR A 115 -3.38 -8.04 -0.75
N HIS A 116 -4.47 -7.54 -0.17
CA HIS A 116 -4.54 -7.20 1.25
C HIS A 116 -5.88 -7.65 1.83
N PRO A 117 -6.05 -8.96 2.10
CA PRO A 117 -7.29 -9.50 2.64
C PRO A 117 -7.40 -9.24 4.15
N LYS A 118 -8.61 -8.90 4.60
CA LYS A 118 -8.92 -8.69 6.02
C LYS A 118 -10.25 -9.31 6.37
N THR A 119 -10.48 -9.64 7.65
CA THR A 119 -11.79 -9.99 8.16
C THR A 119 -12.56 -8.72 8.52
N ARG A 120 -13.90 -8.80 8.50
CA ARG A 120 -14.77 -7.70 8.91
C ARG A 120 -14.45 -7.26 10.35
N LYS A 121 -14.31 -8.24 11.24
CA LYS A 121 -14.00 -7.97 12.65
C LYS A 121 -12.69 -7.20 12.81
N LYS A 122 -11.65 -7.64 12.11
CA LYS A 122 -10.34 -7.00 12.18
C LYS A 122 -10.39 -5.56 11.65
N GLN A 123 -11.11 -5.33 10.56
CA GLN A 123 -11.26 -4.00 9.98
C GLN A 123 -11.99 -3.05 10.91
N ILE A 124 -13.07 -3.50 11.54
CA ILE A 124 -13.83 -2.71 12.50
C ILE A 124 -12.98 -2.36 13.71
N GLN A 125 -12.25 -3.32 14.26
CA GLN A 125 -11.34 -3.09 15.39
C GLN A 125 -10.27 -2.07 15.04
N GLN A 126 -9.71 -2.14 13.84
CA GLN A 126 -8.69 -1.21 13.40
C GLN A 126 -9.24 0.21 13.26
N ASN A 127 -10.43 0.36 12.68
CA ASN A 127 -11.09 1.66 12.54
C ASN A 127 -11.36 2.28 13.92
N LYS A 128 -11.84 1.50 14.85
CA LYS A 128 -12.09 1.94 16.23
C LYS A 128 -10.79 2.37 16.90
N PHE A 129 -9.72 1.60 16.75
CA PHE A 129 -8.42 1.92 17.32
C PHE A 129 -7.94 3.30 16.85
N TYR A 130 -8.03 3.58 15.55
CA TYR A 130 -7.61 4.88 15.01
C TYR A 130 -8.46 6.03 15.55
N GLN A 131 -9.75 5.82 15.68
CA GLN A 131 -10.65 6.85 16.24
C GLN A 131 -10.33 7.18 17.69
N GLU A 132 -9.98 6.16 18.49
CA GLU A 132 -9.73 6.33 19.93
C GLU A 132 -8.33 6.83 20.26
N ASN A 133 -7.32 6.51 19.46
CA ASN A 133 -5.92 6.69 19.80
C ASN A 133 -5.18 7.73 18.97
N PHE A 134 -5.79 8.26 17.91
CA PHE A 134 -5.14 9.24 17.04
C PHE A 134 -6.05 10.44 16.80
N SER A 135 -5.43 11.60 16.49
CA SER A 135 -6.19 12.82 16.25
C SER A 135 -7.05 12.73 14.99
N LYS A 136 -8.15 13.50 14.97
CA LYS A 136 -9.03 13.58 13.81
C LYS A 136 -8.28 14.03 12.55
N GLU A 137 -7.29 14.89 12.69
CA GLU A 137 -6.49 15.36 11.57
C GLU A 137 -5.73 14.24 10.88
N LEU A 138 -5.11 13.35 11.68
CA LEU A 138 -4.40 12.20 11.13
C LEU A 138 -5.35 11.22 10.45
N ASN A 139 -6.54 11.03 11.01
CA ASN A 139 -7.54 10.15 10.41
C ASN A 139 -8.06 10.71 9.08
N VAL A 140 -8.28 12.02 8.99
CA VAL A 140 -8.72 12.67 7.76
C VAL A 140 -7.69 12.49 6.66
N ARG A 141 -6.42 12.67 6.95
CA ARG A 141 -5.33 12.49 5.98
C ARG A 141 -5.21 11.07 5.48
N ARG A 142 -5.60 10.12 6.28
CA ARG A 142 -5.55 8.70 5.96
C ARG A 142 -6.56 8.32 4.88
N GLY A 143 -7.73 8.93 4.91
CA GLY A 143 -8.81 8.64 3.94
C GLY A 143 -8.39 9.01 2.57
#